data_fbaafe6dba3b25cc9b00a3bf26f26998
#
_entry.id   fbaafe6dba3b25cc9b00a3bf26f26998
#
_cell.length_a   1.000
_cell.length_b   1.000
_cell.length_c   1.000
_cell.angle_alpha   90.00
_cell.angle_beta   90.00
_cell.angle_gamma   90.00
#
_symmetry.space_group_name_H-M   'P 1'
#
loop_
_entity.id
_entity.type
_entity.pdbx_description
1 polymer ?
#
loop_
_entity_poly.entity_id
_entity_poly.type
_entity_poly.pdbx_seq_one_letter_code
_entity_poly.pdbx_strand_id
1 'polypeptide(L)'
;MWAVFVDVEIHDEAAGRELLDGQVVPMVKGSAGFVCGYWTDLPDSTGGSIAVFDSEEHARAAAPEAGAMGPVTIRTVRIGEVVASA
;
A
#
# COMPACT_ATOMS: atom_id res chain seq x y z
N MET A 1 -10.68 -13.06 2.12
CA MET A 1 -10.05 -11.75 1.91
C MET A 1 -8.55 -11.91 1.61
N TRP A 2 -8.01 -10.99 0.88
CA TRP A 2 -6.61 -11.01 0.45
C TRP A 2 -5.96 -9.67 0.77
N ALA A 3 -4.72 -9.70 1.22
CA ALA A 3 -3.99 -8.52 1.65
C ALA A 3 -2.82 -8.23 0.71
N VAL A 4 -2.59 -6.95 0.46
CA VAL A 4 -1.43 -6.45 -0.28
C VAL A 4 -0.52 -5.74 0.72
N PHE A 5 0.73 -6.22 0.81
CA PHE A 5 1.77 -5.63 1.66
C PHE A 5 2.75 -4.87 0.78
N VAL A 6 3.02 -3.63 1.12
CA VAL A 6 3.96 -2.79 0.39
C VAL A 6 4.97 -2.19 1.35
N ASP A 7 6.26 -2.33 1.03
CA ASP A 7 7.35 -1.66 1.73
C ASP A 7 7.94 -0.59 0.83
N VAL A 8 8.13 0.60 1.37
CA VAL A 8 8.69 1.73 0.63
C VAL A 8 9.88 2.35 1.33
N GLU A 9 10.76 2.96 0.54
CA GLU A 9 11.79 3.87 1.00
C GLU A 9 11.32 5.30 0.70
N ILE A 10 11.42 6.19 1.69
CA ILE A 10 10.92 7.55 1.61
C ILE A 10 12.11 8.50 1.44
N HIS A 11 12.15 9.22 0.31
CA HIS A 11 13.22 10.16 0.01
C HIS A 11 12.91 11.59 0.46
N ASP A 12 11.63 11.93 0.56
CA ASP A 12 11.14 13.22 1.01
C ASP A 12 9.85 12.99 1.78
N GLU A 13 9.91 13.12 3.10
CA GLU A 13 8.77 12.80 3.96
C GLU A 13 7.55 13.71 3.71
N ALA A 14 7.77 15.01 3.54
CA ALA A 14 6.68 15.94 3.30
C ALA A 14 5.99 15.65 1.96
N ALA A 15 6.77 15.48 0.90
CA ALA A 15 6.23 15.16 -0.42
C ALA A 15 5.60 13.77 -0.46
N GLY A 16 6.19 12.81 0.27
CA GLY A 16 5.64 11.45 0.41
C GLY A 16 4.29 11.46 1.09
N ARG A 17 4.13 12.26 2.14
CA ARG A 17 2.85 12.39 2.83
C ARG A 17 1.79 13.04 1.97
N GLU A 18 2.15 14.07 1.19
CA GLU A 18 1.22 14.69 0.24
C GLU A 18 0.77 13.68 -0.83
N LEU A 19 1.70 12.90 -1.36
CA LEU A 19 1.39 11.86 -2.33
C LEU A 19 0.44 10.81 -1.72
N LEU A 20 0.71 10.39 -0.50
CA LEU A 20 -0.11 9.40 0.21
C LEU A 20 -1.53 9.91 0.42
N ASP A 21 -1.67 11.06 1.04
CA ASP A 21 -2.99 11.61 1.41
C ASP A 21 -3.79 12.08 0.19
N GLY A 22 -3.11 12.62 -0.83
CA GLY A 22 -3.75 13.21 -1.99
C GLY A 22 -4.02 12.25 -3.15
N GLN A 23 -3.25 11.18 -3.29
CA GLN A 23 -3.36 10.28 -4.43
C GLN A 23 -3.48 8.81 -4.04
N VAL A 24 -2.57 8.31 -3.21
CA VAL A 24 -2.49 6.86 -2.94
C VAL A 24 -3.71 6.37 -2.16
N VAL A 25 -4.02 6.99 -1.03
CA VAL A 25 -5.15 6.56 -0.19
C VAL A 25 -6.48 6.68 -0.94
N PRO A 26 -6.79 7.83 -1.60
CA PRO A 26 -8.03 7.90 -2.37
C PRO A 26 -8.12 6.87 -3.49
N MET A 27 -7.03 6.62 -4.20
CA MET A 27 -6.99 5.64 -5.29
C MET A 27 -7.24 4.22 -4.78
N VAL A 28 -6.56 3.82 -3.72
CA VAL A 28 -6.71 2.49 -3.13
C VAL A 28 -8.12 2.32 -2.55
N LYS A 29 -8.60 3.32 -1.83
CA LYS A 29 -9.95 3.32 -1.26
C LYS A 29 -11.02 3.17 -2.33
N GLY A 30 -10.81 3.75 -3.52
CA GLY A 30 -11.72 3.64 -4.65
C GLY A 30 -11.57 2.37 -5.48
N SER A 31 -10.62 1.50 -5.16
CA SER A 31 -10.38 0.26 -5.90
C SER A 31 -11.48 -0.76 -5.64
N ALA A 32 -11.82 -1.53 -6.66
CA ALA A 32 -12.83 -2.58 -6.52
C ALA A 32 -12.43 -3.59 -5.44
N GLY A 33 -13.40 -3.94 -4.61
CA GLY A 33 -13.21 -4.93 -3.54
C GLY A 33 -12.45 -4.44 -2.30
N PHE A 34 -12.12 -3.16 -2.21
CA PHE A 34 -11.40 -2.63 -1.04
C PHE A 34 -12.21 -2.82 0.25
N VAL A 35 -11.55 -3.34 1.29
CA VAL A 35 -12.14 -3.56 2.61
C VAL A 35 -11.58 -2.58 3.63
N CYS A 36 -10.26 -2.56 3.81
CA CYS A 36 -9.59 -1.64 4.74
C CYS A 36 -8.11 -1.52 4.37
N GLY A 37 -7.46 -0.51 4.92
CA GLY A 37 -6.02 -0.33 4.71
C GLY A 37 -5.40 0.53 5.78
N TYR A 38 -4.09 0.32 5.99
CA TYR A 38 -3.27 1.07 6.92
C TYR A 38 -1.94 1.39 6.28
N TRP A 39 -1.49 2.61 6.46
CA TRP A 39 -0.19 3.08 5.99
C TRP A 39 0.59 3.56 7.21
N THR A 40 1.81 3.10 7.37
CA THR A 40 2.60 3.34 8.57
C THR A 40 3.95 3.94 8.23
N ASP A 41 4.43 4.84 9.11
CA ASP A 41 5.82 5.28 9.11
C ASP A 41 6.62 4.29 9.93
N LEU A 42 7.76 3.89 9.38
CA LEU A 42 8.70 2.99 10.02
C LEU A 42 10.04 3.69 10.20
N PRO A 43 10.95 3.17 11.05
CA PRO A 43 12.27 3.76 11.22
C PRO A 43 13.08 3.84 9.94
N ASP A 44 14.07 4.73 9.92
CA ASP A 44 15.07 4.84 8.85
C ASP A 44 14.48 5.26 7.49
N SER A 45 13.56 6.20 7.50
CA SER A 45 12.93 6.73 6.27
C SER A 45 12.28 5.64 5.42
N THR A 46 11.60 4.72 6.08
CA THR A 46 10.85 3.66 5.43
C THR A 46 9.38 3.77 5.79
N GLY A 47 8.55 3.07 5.05
CA GLY A 47 7.13 2.95 5.34
C GLY A 47 6.63 1.58 4.95
N GLY A 48 5.51 1.20 5.54
CA GLY A 48 4.84 -0.06 5.22
C GLY A 48 3.35 0.15 5.13
N SER A 49 2.70 -0.65 4.31
CA SER A 49 1.25 -0.63 4.23
C SER A 49 0.68 -2.02 4.11
N ILE A 50 -0.57 -2.14 4.54
CA ILE A 50 -1.39 -3.30 4.29
C ILE A 50 -2.74 -2.80 3.80
N ALA A 51 -3.21 -3.32 2.66
CA ALA A 51 -4.53 -3.06 2.15
C ALA A 51 -5.23 -4.38 1.91
N VAL A 52 -6.46 -4.50 2.37
CA VAL A 52 -7.23 -5.74 2.31
C VAL A 52 -8.35 -5.62 1.29
N PHE A 53 -8.51 -6.65 0.49
CA PHE A 53 -9.52 -6.74 -0.58
C PHE A 53 -10.36 -8.00 -0.40
N ASP A 54 -11.53 -8.00 -0.98
CA ASP A 54 -12.50 -9.09 -0.86
C ASP A 54 -12.09 -10.36 -1.62
N SER A 55 -11.20 -10.25 -2.61
CA SER A 55 -10.76 -11.38 -3.42
C SER A 55 -9.31 -11.24 -3.85
N GLU A 56 -8.70 -12.35 -4.25
CA GLU A 56 -7.35 -12.34 -4.81
C GLU A 56 -7.27 -11.52 -6.08
N GLU A 57 -8.27 -11.63 -6.95
CA GLU A 57 -8.32 -10.89 -8.21
C GLU A 57 -8.29 -9.38 -7.96
N HIS A 58 -9.08 -8.88 -7.02
CA HIS A 58 -9.10 -7.47 -6.68
C HIS A 58 -7.80 -7.01 -6.01
N ALA A 59 -7.22 -7.84 -5.15
CA ALA A 59 -5.93 -7.54 -4.53
C ALA A 59 -4.82 -7.41 -5.58
N ARG A 60 -4.76 -8.34 -6.53
CA ARG A 60 -3.76 -8.29 -7.60
C ARG A 60 -3.95 -7.10 -8.53
N ALA A 61 -5.19 -6.74 -8.83
CA ALA A 61 -5.50 -5.59 -9.67
C ALA A 61 -5.09 -4.27 -9.02
N ALA A 62 -5.18 -4.18 -7.70
CA ALA A 62 -4.84 -2.97 -6.95
C ALA A 62 -3.36 -2.89 -6.54
N ALA A 63 -2.63 -4.00 -6.59
CA ALA A 63 -1.23 -4.03 -6.16
C ALA A 63 -0.36 -3.16 -7.07
N PRO A 64 0.49 -2.28 -6.49
CA PRO A 64 1.41 -1.49 -7.28
C PRO A 64 2.58 -2.34 -7.78
N GLU A 65 3.33 -1.81 -8.73
CA GLU A 65 4.60 -2.39 -9.15
C GLU A 65 5.74 -1.80 -8.32
N ALA A 66 6.78 -2.61 -8.07
CA ALA A 66 7.99 -2.13 -7.42
C ALA A 66 8.70 -1.12 -8.33
N GLY A 67 9.34 -0.12 -7.74
CA GLY A 67 10.09 0.90 -8.46
C GLY A 67 9.88 2.29 -7.91
N ALA A 68 10.50 3.26 -8.57
CA ALA A 68 10.43 4.66 -8.17
C ALA A 68 9.05 5.24 -8.42
N MET A 69 8.55 5.99 -7.44
CA MET A 69 7.27 6.67 -7.51
C MET A 69 7.42 8.06 -6.85
N GLY A 70 8.06 8.98 -7.57
CA GLY A 70 8.29 10.33 -7.08
C GLY A 70 9.11 10.36 -5.78
N PRO A 71 8.54 10.87 -4.67
CA PRO A 71 9.27 11.02 -3.41
C PRO A 71 9.51 9.71 -2.66
N VAL A 72 9.01 8.58 -3.18
CA VAL A 72 9.18 7.26 -2.58
C VAL A 72 9.66 6.25 -3.61
N THR A 73 10.27 5.15 -3.13
CA THR A 73 10.56 3.99 -3.95
C THR A 73 9.85 2.79 -3.35
N ILE A 74 9.02 2.13 -4.13
CA ILE A 74 8.36 0.89 -3.73
C ILE A 74 9.38 -0.24 -3.84
N ARG A 75 9.73 -0.84 -2.70
CA ARG A 75 10.78 -1.86 -2.60
C ARG A 75 10.25 -3.26 -2.80
N THR A 76 9.19 -3.61 -2.08
CA THR A 76 8.58 -4.94 -2.16
C THR A 76 7.06 -4.84 -2.18
N VAL A 77 6.45 -5.75 -2.92
CA VAL A 77 5.00 -5.91 -2.97
C VAL A 77 4.71 -7.40 -2.81
N ARG A 78 3.90 -7.74 -1.80
CA ARG A 78 3.53 -9.12 -1.55
C ARG A 78 2.04 -9.23 -1.37
N ILE A 79 1.46 -10.33 -1.83
CA ILE A 79 0.02 -10.58 -1.73
C ILE A 79 -0.17 -11.90 -1.00
N GLY A 80 -1.06 -11.91 -0.01
CA GLY A 80 -1.34 -13.10 0.78
C GLY A 80 -2.80 -13.20 1.17
N GLU A 81 -3.25 -14.43 1.38
CA GLU A 81 -4.60 -14.68 1.87
C GLU A 81 -4.69 -14.35 3.35
N VAL A 82 -5.76 -13.66 3.74
CA VAL A 82 -6.06 -13.41 5.16
C VAL A 82 -6.59 -14.70 5.76
N VAL A 83 -5.89 -15.24 6.75
CA VAL A 83 -6.23 -16.53 7.36
C VAL A 83 -6.86 -16.38 8.74
N ALA A 84 -6.78 -15.19 9.33
CA ALA A 84 -7.41 -14.90 10.63
C ALA A 84 -7.57 -13.40 10.80
N SER A 85 -8.53 -13.00 11.60
CA SER A 85 -8.73 -11.60 11.98
C SER A 85 -9.34 -11.55 13.38
N ALA A 86 -9.21 -10.40 14.02
CA ALA A 86 -9.77 -10.18 15.37
C ALA A 86 -10.52 -8.87 15.44
#